data_b3df6bc23b561ab8d4bfbde3ddc72f5b
#
_entry.id   b3df6bc23b561ab8d4bfbde3ddc72f5b
#
_cell.length_a   1.000
_cell.length_b   1.000
_cell.length_c   1.000
_cell.angle_alpha   90.00
_cell.angle_beta   90.00
_cell.angle_gamma   90.00
#
_symmetry.space_group_name_H-M   'P 1'
#
loop_
_entity.id
_entity.type
_entity.pdbx_description
1 polymer ?
#
loop_
_entity_poly.entity_id
_entity_poly.type
_entity_poly.pdbx_seq_one_letter_code
_entity_poly.pdbx_strand_id
1 'polypeptide(L)'
;TQEVQQERNFLSKEIGILKSKGEDASQTLEKVAQISSLSKQLESDLNEVQELLTNYLLQIPNLPHSSVPVGSDEKSNVIVKTEGKIKSYDFPVMDHVDIGELIGLDFEVSTKISGSRFSLMKGDLARLHRAIGQFMLDMHTENHGYTECYTPYLVNDQSLLGTGQLPKFGDDLFMTKKSDNENLYLIPTSEVPLTNTVRDLIISEDDLPIKLTAHTPCFRSEAGSYGKDTRGMIRQHQFDKVEMVQITKPEDSYKALEEMLGHAENILNELELPYQVVTLSSGDMGFGAAKTYDIEVWLPSQNQYREISSISNCESFQARRLKARYKNHDGKNELVHTLNGSGLAVGRTMVAILENNQDKNGNVHIPRVLQKYMAGKEIIYSKK
;
A
#
# COMPACT_ATOMS: atom_id res chain seq x y z
N THR A 1 10.88 36.66 -11.68
CA THR A 1 11.69 35.91 -12.67
C THR A 1 11.26 36.24 -14.11
N GLN A 2 9.96 36.12 -14.46
CA GLN A 2 9.46 36.34 -15.84
C GLN A 2 9.71 37.77 -16.35
N GLU A 3 9.46 38.80 -15.55
CA GLU A 3 9.67 40.19 -15.90
C GLU A 3 11.15 40.45 -16.22
N VAL A 4 12.06 39.97 -15.39
CA VAL A 4 13.52 40.09 -15.58
C VAL A 4 13.99 39.38 -16.85
N GLN A 5 13.40 38.23 -17.18
CA GLN A 5 13.67 37.51 -18.42
C GLN A 5 13.16 38.28 -19.66
N GLN A 6 11.97 38.89 -19.57
CA GLN A 6 11.44 39.74 -20.66
C GLN A 6 12.30 40.97 -20.89
N GLU A 7 12.73 41.66 -19.81
CA GLU A 7 13.60 42.81 -19.91
C GLU A 7 14.96 42.46 -20.54
N ARG A 8 15.57 41.34 -20.12
CA ARG A 8 16.80 40.84 -20.75
C ARG A 8 16.61 40.58 -22.24
N ASN A 9 15.51 39.96 -22.64
CA ASN A 9 15.24 39.66 -24.05
C ASN A 9 15.02 40.96 -24.87
N PHE A 10 14.37 41.96 -24.28
CA PHE A 10 14.19 43.29 -24.90
C PHE A 10 15.52 43.97 -25.10
N LEU A 11 16.35 44.10 -24.08
CA LEU A 11 17.66 44.73 -24.14
C LEU A 11 18.64 43.98 -25.07
N SER A 12 18.52 42.66 -25.16
CA SER A 12 19.32 41.86 -26.10
C SER A 12 18.97 42.17 -27.56
N LYS A 13 17.70 42.45 -27.88
CA LYS A 13 17.25 42.90 -29.20
C LYS A 13 17.76 44.32 -29.49
N GLU A 14 17.72 45.22 -28.50
CA GLU A 14 18.22 46.58 -28.60
C GLU A 14 19.72 46.62 -28.93
N ILE A 15 20.54 45.76 -28.27
CA ILE A 15 21.95 45.60 -28.60
C ILE A 15 22.14 45.21 -30.06
N GLY A 16 21.30 44.28 -30.58
CA GLY A 16 21.36 43.88 -31.98
C GLY A 16 21.11 45.06 -32.93
N ILE A 17 20.14 45.94 -32.60
CA ILE A 17 19.80 47.13 -33.39
C ILE A 17 20.92 48.18 -33.33
N LEU A 18 21.44 48.48 -32.12
CA LEU A 18 22.55 49.44 -31.96
C LEU A 18 23.79 48.99 -32.73
N LYS A 19 24.19 47.75 -32.65
CA LYS A 19 25.33 47.19 -33.36
C LYS A 19 25.12 47.23 -34.90
N SER A 20 23.90 46.99 -35.37
CA SER A 20 23.60 47.06 -36.81
C SER A 20 23.69 48.48 -37.39
N LYS A 21 23.48 49.50 -36.54
CA LYS A 21 23.60 50.92 -36.88
C LYS A 21 24.99 51.50 -36.66
N GLY A 22 25.94 50.71 -36.09
CA GLY A 22 27.27 51.19 -35.74
C GLY A 22 27.30 52.10 -34.50
N GLU A 23 26.23 52.09 -33.69
CA GLU A 23 26.07 52.87 -32.48
C GLU A 23 26.69 52.15 -31.27
N ASP A 24 27.11 52.91 -30.24
CA ASP A 24 27.73 52.34 -29.00
C ASP A 24 26.69 51.62 -28.16
N ALA A 25 26.86 50.33 -27.95
CA ALA A 25 26.02 49.48 -27.15
C ALA A 25 26.58 49.18 -25.73
N SER A 26 27.65 49.84 -25.30
CA SER A 26 28.34 49.51 -24.08
C SER A 26 27.48 49.58 -22.83
N GLN A 27 26.65 50.59 -22.68
CA GLN A 27 25.71 50.76 -21.56
C GLN A 27 24.62 49.66 -21.54
N THR A 28 24.08 49.31 -22.72
CA THR A 28 23.06 48.26 -22.83
C THR A 28 23.66 46.87 -22.56
N LEU A 29 24.91 46.65 -22.97
CA LEU A 29 25.67 45.44 -22.66
C LEU A 29 25.89 45.28 -21.13
N GLU A 30 26.25 46.35 -20.45
CA GLU A 30 26.44 46.34 -18.99
C GLU A 30 25.10 46.04 -18.27
N LYS A 31 24.00 46.65 -18.69
CA LYS A 31 22.67 46.36 -18.16
C LYS A 31 22.28 44.89 -18.37
N VAL A 32 22.51 44.34 -19.57
CA VAL A 32 22.23 42.93 -19.85
C VAL A 32 23.08 42.01 -18.99
N ALA A 33 24.34 42.36 -18.70
CA ALA A 33 25.18 41.59 -17.79
C ALA A 33 24.63 41.59 -16.35
N GLN A 34 24.20 42.73 -15.85
CA GLN A 34 23.59 42.89 -14.53
C GLN A 34 22.27 42.11 -14.44
N ILE A 35 21.39 42.23 -15.42
CA ILE A 35 20.12 41.52 -15.51
C ILE A 35 20.33 40.01 -15.62
N SER A 36 21.35 39.58 -16.36
CA SER A 36 21.68 38.16 -16.48
C SER A 36 22.17 37.57 -15.15
N SER A 37 22.93 38.33 -14.38
CA SER A 37 23.34 37.94 -13.01
C SER A 37 22.13 37.84 -12.06
N LEU A 38 21.26 38.87 -12.13
CA LEU A 38 20.01 38.87 -11.33
C LEU A 38 19.08 37.72 -11.70
N SER A 39 18.94 37.43 -13.02
CA SER A 39 18.13 36.30 -13.50
C SER A 39 18.61 34.96 -12.93
N LYS A 40 19.92 34.72 -12.93
CA LYS A 40 20.50 33.50 -12.34
C LYS A 40 20.23 33.39 -10.85
N GLN A 41 20.37 34.51 -10.12
CA GLN A 41 20.07 34.53 -8.69
C GLN A 41 18.60 34.20 -8.43
N LEU A 42 17.69 34.86 -9.14
CA LEU A 42 16.24 34.64 -9.02
C LEU A 42 15.81 33.22 -9.44
N GLU A 43 16.51 32.58 -10.40
CA GLU A 43 16.29 31.18 -10.76
C GLU A 43 16.73 30.25 -9.63
N SER A 44 17.88 30.54 -8.99
CA SER A 44 18.35 29.78 -7.81
C SER A 44 17.37 29.90 -6.65
N ASP A 45 16.95 31.12 -6.33
CA ASP A 45 16.02 31.39 -5.22
C ASP A 45 14.65 30.73 -5.49
N LEU A 46 14.18 30.77 -6.75
CA LEU A 46 12.93 30.10 -7.14
C LEU A 46 13.02 28.59 -6.94
N ASN A 47 14.11 27.96 -7.37
CA ASN A 47 14.31 26.53 -7.21
C ASN A 47 14.34 26.13 -5.73
N GLU A 48 15.04 26.90 -4.89
CA GLU A 48 15.08 26.68 -3.45
C GLU A 48 13.70 26.75 -2.81
N VAL A 49 12.92 27.82 -3.13
CA VAL A 49 11.55 27.97 -2.62
C VAL A 49 10.64 26.87 -3.13
N GLN A 50 10.77 26.44 -4.38
CA GLN A 50 9.98 25.34 -4.95
C GLN A 50 10.31 24.02 -4.26
N GLU A 51 11.57 23.75 -3.96
CA GLU A 51 12.00 22.56 -3.22
C GLU A 51 11.42 22.56 -1.79
N LEU A 52 11.54 23.66 -1.07
CA LEU A 52 10.97 23.83 0.27
C LEU A 52 9.44 23.62 0.26
N LEU A 53 8.74 24.22 -0.71
CA LEU A 53 7.30 24.06 -0.86
C LEU A 53 6.92 22.60 -1.15
N THR A 54 7.65 21.94 -2.04
CA THR A 54 7.43 20.53 -2.38
C THR A 54 7.61 19.64 -1.16
N ASN A 55 8.71 19.84 -0.42
CA ASN A 55 9.00 19.08 0.80
C ASN A 55 7.94 19.30 1.88
N TYR A 56 7.41 20.52 2.00
CA TYR A 56 6.29 20.81 2.91
C TYR A 56 5.01 20.11 2.48
N LEU A 57 4.63 20.20 1.20
CA LEU A 57 3.42 19.58 0.67
C LEU A 57 3.44 18.05 0.75
N LEU A 58 4.61 17.44 0.61
CA LEU A 58 4.78 15.98 0.76
C LEU A 58 4.47 15.47 2.18
N GLN A 59 4.48 16.35 3.19
CA GLN A 59 4.16 15.99 4.58
C GLN A 59 2.68 16.17 4.95
N ILE A 60 1.88 16.73 4.06
CA ILE A 60 0.45 16.95 4.31
C ILE A 60 -0.33 15.69 3.93
N PRO A 61 -1.18 15.15 4.83
CA PRO A 61 -2.03 13.99 4.53
C PRO A 61 -3.10 14.32 3.51
N ASN A 62 -3.72 13.27 2.96
CA ASN A 62 -4.90 13.43 2.12
C ASN A 62 -6.09 13.99 2.93
N LEU A 63 -7.07 14.56 2.24
CA LEU A 63 -8.29 15.05 2.86
C LEU A 63 -9.31 13.92 2.98
N PRO A 64 -9.92 13.73 4.17
CA PRO A 64 -10.98 12.76 4.32
C PRO A 64 -12.21 13.10 3.47
N HIS A 65 -12.81 12.09 2.84
CA HIS A 65 -14.08 12.22 2.15
C HIS A 65 -15.20 12.57 3.15
N SER A 66 -16.22 13.31 2.71
CA SER A 66 -17.33 13.78 3.56
C SER A 66 -18.12 12.67 4.28
N SER A 67 -18.07 11.43 3.79
CA SER A 67 -18.71 10.26 4.42
C SER A 67 -17.89 9.59 5.52
N VAL A 68 -16.66 10.07 5.77
CA VAL A 68 -15.77 9.51 6.80
C VAL A 68 -16.21 10.00 8.17
N PRO A 69 -16.37 9.13 9.19
CA PRO A 69 -16.67 9.55 10.53
C PRO A 69 -15.53 10.42 11.11
N VAL A 70 -15.90 11.54 11.72
CA VAL A 70 -14.93 12.42 12.36
C VAL A 70 -14.55 11.83 13.72
N GLY A 71 -13.24 11.65 13.95
CA GLY A 71 -12.73 11.10 15.19
C GLY A 71 -11.23 11.28 15.32
N SER A 72 -10.69 11.09 16.53
CA SER A 72 -9.27 11.25 16.83
C SER A 72 -8.46 9.95 16.76
N ASP A 73 -9.14 8.80 16.84
CA ASP A 73 -8.50 7.49 16.97
C ASP A 73 -9.46 6.35 16.54
N GLU A 74 -9.00 5.11 16.71
CA GLU A 74 -9.71 3.88 16.39
C GLU A 74 -11.06 3.71 17.10
N LYS A 75 -11.26 4.36 18.26
CA LYS A 75 -12.53 4.28 19.02
C LYS A 75 -13.68 4.98 18.31
N SER A 76 -13.37 5.83 17.36
CA SER A 76 -14.34 6.56 16.54
C SER A 76 -14.67 5.84 15.24
N ASN A 77 -14.10 4.67 15.01
CA ASN A 77 -14.41 3.82 13.87
C ASN A 77 -15.85 3.30 13.96
N VAL A 78 -16.49 3.11 12.81
CA VAL A 78 -17.90 2.69 12.75
C VAL A 78 -18.00 1.31 12.11
N ILE A 79 -18.59 0.36 12.85
CA ILE A 79 -18.90 -0.96 12.31
C ILE A 79 -20.04 -0.80 11.27
N VAL A 80 -19.76 -1.22 10.04
CA VAL A 80 -20.71 -1.17 8.92
C VAL A 80 -21.59 -2.42 8.90
N LYS A 81 -20.96 -3.58 9.08
CA LYS A 81 -21.65 -4.88 9.11
C LYS A 81 -20.80 -5.94 9.80
N THR A 82 -21.47 -7.02 10.20
CA THR A 82 -20.84 -8.23 10.77
C THR A 82 -21.41 -9.43 10.04
N GLU A 83 -20.54 -10.33 9.59
CA GLU A 83 -20.88 -11.49 8.77
C GLU A 83 -20.27 -12.77 9.33
N GLY A 84 -20.90 -13.89 8.99
CA GLY A 84 -20.50 -15.21 9.44
C GLY A 84 -20.95 -15.54 10.86
N LYS A 85 -20.83 -16.80 11.23
CA LYS A 85 -21.25 -17.31 12.54
C LYS A 85 -20.02 -17.63 13.40
N ILE A 86 -19.90 -16.97 14.53
CA ILE A 86 -18.89 -17.32 15.56
C ILE A 86 -19.24 -18.72 16.10
N LYS A 87 -18.26 -19.62 16.02
CA LYS A 87 -18.38 -21.00 16.56
C LYS A 87 -18.29 -20.99 18.07
N SER A 88 -19.09 -21.84 18.71
CA SER A 88 -18.91 -22.17 20.13
C SER A 88 -18.12 -23.47 20.27
N TYR A 89 -17.22 -23.52 21.23
CA TYR A 89 -16.36 -24.66 21.50
C TYR A 89 -16.72 -25.27 22.88
N ASP A 90 -16.73 -26.59 22.97
CA ASP A 90 -16.93 -27.34 24.21
C ASP A 90 -15.61 -27.72 24.88
N PHE A 91 -14.52 -27.11 24.43
CA PHE A 91 -13.14 -27.28 24.92
C PHE A 91 -12.42 -25.92 25.01
N PRO A 92 -11.34 -25.82 25.81
CA PRO A 92 -10.52 -24.61 25.84
C PRO A 92 -9.86 -24.35 24.48
N VAL A 93 -10.11 -23.17 23.90
CA VAL A 93 -9.55 -22.75 22.62
C VAL A 93 -8.07 -22.43 22.82
N MET A 94 -7.20 -23.02 22.01
CA MET A 94 -5.78 -22.68 21.92
C MET A 94 -5.58 -21.49 20.95
N ASP A 95 -4.55 -20.69 21.22
CA ASP A 95 -4.15 -19.67 20.26
C ASP A 95 -3.33 -20.27 19.10
N HIS A 96 -3.14 -19.48 18.06
CA HIS A 96 -2.43 -19.92 16.84
C HIS A 96 -0.96 -20.29 17.06
N VAL A 97 -0.32 -19.83 18.15
CA VAL A 97 1.06 -20.21 18.50
C VAL A 97 1.07 -21.62 19.04
N ASP A 98 0.24 -21.89 20.05
CA ASP A 98 0.17 -23.21 20.67
C ASP A 98 -0.23 -24.30 19.66
N ILE A 99 -1.22 -24.01 18.79
CA ILE A 99 -1.58 -24.90 17.69
C ILE A 99 -0.43 -25.04 16.69
N GLY A 100 0.13 -23.92 16.27
CA GLY A 100 1.15 -23.85 15.24
C GLY A 100 2.41 -24.64 15.60
N GLU A 101 2.86 -24.57 16.84
CA GLU A 101 4.03 -25.32 17.33
C GLU A 101 3.80 -26.84 17.24
N LEU A 102 2.57 -27.30 17.44
CA LEU A 102 2.23 -28.73 17.28
C LEU A 102 2.25 -29.21 15.82
N ILE A 103 2.11 -28.29 14.84
CA ILE A 103 1.96 -28.64 13.42
C ILE A 103 3.06 -28.10 12.50
N GLY A 104 4.08 -27.42 13.07
CA GLY A 104 5.28 -27.04 12.30
C GLY A 104 5.66 -25.58 12.32
N LEU A 105 5.07 -24.73 13.16
CA LEU A 105 5.54 -23.37 13.45
C LEU A 105 6.74 -23.45 14.40
N ASP A 106 7.78 -22.64 14.12
CA ASP A 106 9.03 -22.69 14.88
C ASP A 106 9.61 -21.27 15.05
N PHE A 107 9.26 -20.65 16.17
CA PHE A 107 9.77 -19.31 16.49
C PHE A 107 11.20 -19.33 17.06
N GLU A 108 11.62 -20.42 17.69
CA GLU A 108 12.98 -20.53 18.24
C GLU A 108 14.01 -20.48 17.10
N VAL A 109 13.83 -21.33 16.09
CA VAL A 109 14.71 -21.36 14.94
C VAL A 109 14.64 -20.05 14.13
N SER A 110 13.45 -19.46 13.93
CA SER A 110 13.34 -18.19 13.23
C SER A 110 14.06 -17.04 13.97
N THR A 111 13.97 -17.02 15.28
CA THR A 111 14.68 -16.06 16.15
C THR A 111 16.21 -16.22 16.03
N LYS A 112 16.68 -17.46 15.98
CA LYS A 112 18.11 -17.74 15.75
C LYS A 112 18.60 -17.27 14.37
N ILE A 113 17.73 -17.32 13.34
CA ILE A 113 18.08 -16.93 11.98
C ILE A 113 18.05 -15.41 11.79
N SER A 114 16.99 -14.74 12.29
CA SER A 114 16.69 -13.35 11.93
C SER A 114 16.30 -12.46 13.12
N GLY A 115 16.14 -13.00 14.31
CA GLY A 115 15.65 -12.26 15.48
C GLY A 115 14.14 -12.41 15.69
N SER A 116 13.58 -11.54 16.54
CA SER A 116 12.15 -11.53 16.86
C SER A 116 11.30 -11.07 15.67
N ARG A 117 9.99 -11.33 15.73
CA ARG A 117 8.99 -10.94 14.70
C ARG A 117 9.24 -11.55 13.32
N PHE A 118 9.88 -12.72 13.28
CA PHE A 118 9.96 -13.61 12.12
C PHE A 118 9.38 -14.97 12.49
N SER A 119 8.91 -15.71 11.51
CA SER A 119 8.38 -17.05 11.70
C SER A 119 9.03 -18.04 10.75
N LEU A 120 9.22 -19.28 11.19
CA LEU A 120 9.59 -20.41 10.35
C LEU A 120 8.46 -21.43 10.38
N MET A 121 8.05 -21.88 9.21
CA MET A 121 7.00 -22.89 9.05
C MET A 121 7.55 -24.11 8.35
N LYS A 122 7.11 -25.31 8.74
CA LYS A 122 7.53 -26.58 8.18
C LYS A 122 6.34 -27.44 7.78
N GLY A 123 6.55 -28.34 6.83
CA GLY A 123 5.59 -29.37 6.44
C GLY A 123 4.25 -28.83 5.95
N ASP A 124 3.17 -29.38 6.50
CA ASP A 124 1.81 -29.04 6.06
C ASP A 124 1.42 -27.59 6.41
N LEU A 125 1.98 -27.01 7.48
CA LEU A 125 1.75 -25.61 7.80
C LEU A 125 2.35 -24.65 6.76
N ALA A 126 3.58 -24.90 6.29
CA ALA A 126 4.19 -24.14 5.21
C ALA A 126 3.40 -24.31 3.91
N ARG A 127 2.88 -25.52 3.65
CA ARG A 127 1.99 -25.75 2.50
C ARG A 127 0.68 -25.00 2.62
N LEU A 128 0.07 -24.95 3.81
CA LEU A 128 -1.17 -24.20 4.07
C LEU A 128 -0.95 -22.70 3.82
N HIS A 129 0.15 -22.13 4.30
CA HIS A 129 0.50 -20.73 4.04
C HIS A 129 0.55 -20.43 2.52
N ARG A 130 1.24 -21.25 1.76
CA ARG A 130 1.29 -21.12 0.31
C ARG A 130 -0.08 -21.33 -0.35
N ALA A 131 -0.87 -22.31 0.13
CA ALA A 131 -2.20 -22.61 -0.38
C ALA A 131 -3.16 -21.43 -0.22
N ILE A 132 -3.10 -20.73 0.92
CA ILE A 132 -3.91 -19.54 1.18
C ILE A 132 -3.59 -18.43 0.18
N GLY A 133 -2.30 -18.08 0.00
CA GLY A 133 -1.88 -17.06 -0.94
C GLY A 133 -2.25 -17.40 -2.39
N GLN A 134 -2.11 -18.67 -2.78
CA GLN A 134 -2.46 -19.16 -4.11
C GLN A 134 -3.98 -19.10 -4.36
N PHE A 135 -4.79 -19.51 -3.39
CA PHE A 135 -6.24 -19.43 -3.45
C PHE A 135 -6.73 -17.98 -3.60
N MET A 136 -6.18 -17.04 -2.81
CA MET A 136 -6.52 -15.63 -2.90
C MET A 136 -6.19 -15.06 -4.28
N LEU A 137 -5.00 -15.37 -4.80
CA LEU A 137 -4.55 -14.88 -6.09
C LEU A 137 -5.41 -15.41 -7.23
N ASP A 138 -5.74 -16.72 -7.23
CA ASP A 138 -6.65 -17.34 -8.20
C ASP A 138 -8.04 -16.69 -8.15
N MET A 139 -8.58 -16.44 -6.95
CA MET A 139 -9.88 -15.77 -6.79
C MET A 139 -9.89 -14.38 -7.43
N HIS A 140 -8.85 -13.58 -7.21
CA HIS A 140 -8.79 -12.24 -7.77
C HIS A 140 -8.60 -12.24 -9.28
N THR A 141 -7.83 -13.17 -9.82
CA THR A 141 -7.57 -13.24 -11.27
C THR A 141 -8.71 -13.88 -12.03
N GLU A 142 -9.27 -14.98 -11.53
CA GLU A 142 -10.30 -15.76 -12.23
C GLU A 142 -11.71 -15.17 -12.05
N ASN A 143 -12.03 -14.62 -10.85
CA ASN A 143 -13.38 -14.22 -10.50
C ASN A 143 -13.59 -12.70 -10.43
N HIS A 144 -12.55 -11.94 -10.08
CA HIS A 144 -12.66 -10.50 -9.82
C HIS A 144 -12.05 -9.63 -10.92
N GLY A 145 -11.47 -10.25 -11.95
CA GLY A 145 -10.97 -9.57 -13.14
C GLY A 145 -9.68 -8.77 -12.94
N TYR A 146 -8.86 -9.14 -11.95
CA TYR A 146 -7.54 -8.54 -11.77
C TYR A 146 -6.49 -9.22 -12.68
N THR A 147 -5.56 -8.43 -13.17
CA THR A 147 -4.36 -8.94 -13.85
C THR A 147 -3.29 -9.24 -12.81
N GLU A 148 -2.81 -10.47 -12.78
CA GLU A 148 -1.69 -10.88 -11.94
C GLU A 148 -0.39 -10.22 -12.40
N CYS A 149 0.38 -9.71 -11.45
CA CYS A 149 1.69 -9.11 -11.69
C CYS A 149 2.76 -9.80 -10.85
N TYR A 150 3.89 -10.10 -11.48
CA TYR A 150 5.13 -10.40 -10.78
C TYR A 150 5.96 -9.12 -10.67
N THR A 151 6.17 -8.61 -9.48
CA THR A 151 6.78 -7.30 -9.25
C THR A 151 8.16 -7.39 -8.60
N PRO A 152 9.05 -6.38 -8.77
CA PRO A 152 10.25 -6.25 -7.96
C PRO A 152 9.92 -6.09 -6.47
N TYR A 153 10.71 -6.73 -5.61
CA TYR A 153 10.60 -6.58 -4.15
C TYR A 153 11.54 -5.48 -3.61
N LEU A 154 12.47 -5.05 -4.42
CA LEU A 154 13.33 -3.89 -4.15
C LEU A 154 12.90 -2.74 -5.05
N VAL A 155 12.58 -1.61 -4.44
CA VAL A 155 12.12 -0.40 -5.13
C VAL A 155 13.00 0.79 -4.78
N ASN A 156 13.03 1.79 -5.65
CA ASN A 156 13.72 3.04 -5.40
C ASN A 156 12.87 4.02 -4.57
N ASP A 157 13.48 5.09 -4.08
CA ASP A 157 12.83 6.15 -3.31
C ASP A 157 11.69 6.83 -4.08
N GLN A 158 11.82 7.03 -5.39
CA GLN A 158 10.79 7.63 -6.24
C GLN A 158 9.48 6.81 -6.22
N SER A 159 9.60 5.48 -6.15
CA SER A 159 8.42 4.61 -6.06
C SER A 159 7.70 4.78 -4.72
N LEU A 160 8.44 4.92 -3.63
CA LEU A 160 7.91 5.14 -2.29
C LEU A 160 7.35 6.56 -2.09
N LEU A 161 7.96 7.56 -2.73
CA LEU A 161 7.40 8.92 -2.82
C LEU A 161 6.07 8.92 -3.57
N GLY A 162 5.99 8.18 -4.67
CA GLY A 162 4.79 8.07 -5.51
C GLY A 162 3.56 7.57 -4.75
N THR A 163 3.73 6.61 -3.85
CA THR A 163 2.66 6.03 -3.04
C THR A 163 2.54 6.64 -1.63
N GLY A 164 3.45 7.58 -1.26
CA GLY A 164 3.34 8.38 -0.03
C GLY A 164 3.98 7.74 1.22
N GLN A 165 4.75 6.64 1.10
CA GLN A 165 5.54 6.11 2.21
C GLN A 165 6.70 7.04 2.58
N LEU A 166 7.37 7.59 1.59
CA LEU A 166 8.36 8.64 1.81
C LEU A 166 7.75 10.03 1.58
N PRO A 167 8.29 11.08 2.22
CA PRO A 167 9.42 11.06 3.18
C PRO A 167 9.03 10.63 4.61
N LYS A 168 7.74 10.59 4.95
CA LYS A 168 7.25 10.56 6.33
C LYS A 168 7.54 9.26 7.08
N PHE A 169 7.46 8.10 6.41
CA PHE A 169 7.52 6.77 7.03
C PHE A 169 8.82 6.03 6.74
N GLY A 170 9.92 6.77 6.53
CA GLY A 170 11.24 6.18 6.26
C GLY A 170 11.71 5.19 7.32
N ASP A 171 11.39 5.44 8.59
CA ASP A 171 11.77 4.59 9.73
C ASP A 171 11.06 3.22 9.72
N ASP A 172 9.93 3.10 9.04
CA ASP A 172 9.19 1.84 8.88
C ASP A 172 9.72 0.96 7.74
N LEU A 173 10.70 1.44 6.97
CA LEU A 173 11.21 0.76 5.80
C LEU A 173 12.54 0.04 6.08
N PHE A 174 12.70 -1.16 5.52
CA PHE A 174 14.01 -1.79 5.39
C PHE A 174 14.72 -1.26 4.17
N MET A 175 15.87 -0.59 4.40
CA MET A 175 16.68 0.02 3.35
C MET A 175 17.98 -0.76 3.14
N THR A 176 18.40 -0.88 1.87
CA THR A 176 19.70 -1.37 1.48
C THR A 176 20.37 -0.41 0.49
N LYS A 177 21.69 -0.43 0.41
CA LYS A 177 22.46 0.38 -0.56
C LYS A 177 22.74 -0.45 -1.81
N LYS A 178 22.43 0.08 -2.98
CA LYS A 178 22.88 -0.45 -4.26
C LYS A 178 24.25 0.14 -4.63
N SER A 179 24.49 1.40 -4.30
CA SER A 179 25.76 2.11 -4.42
C SER A 179 25.82 3.22 -3.35
N ASP A 180 26.92 3.99 -3.29
CA ASP A 180 27.07 5.09 -2.31
C ASP A 180 25.98 6.16 -2.45
N ASN A 181 25.42 6.33 -3.64
CA ASN A 181 24.42 7.36 -3.94
C ASN A 181 23.03 6.80 -4.30
N GLU A 182 22.80 5.48 -4.18
CA GLU A 182 21.54 4.85 -4.60
C GLU A 182 21.04 3.88 -3.53
N ASN A 183 19.93 4.25 -2.90
CA ASN A 183 19.21 3.40 -1.96
C ASN A 183 18.15 2.56 -2.68
N LEU A 184 17.97 1.34 -2.20
CA LEU A 184 16.83 0.50 -2.51
C LEU A 184 16.14 0.11 -1.21
N TYR A 185 14.85 -0.15 -1.31
CA TYR A 185 14.01 -0.49 -0.15
C TYR A 185 13.27 -1.77 -0.42
N LEU A 186 13.20 -2.65 0.57
CA LEU A 186 12.28 -3.78 0.54
C LEU A 186 10.84 -3.25 0.61
N ILE A 187 9.97 -3.74 -0.24
CA ILE A 187 8.59 -3.26 -0.31
C ILE A 187 7.81 -3.52 0.99
N PRO A 188 7.14 -2.52 1.57
CA PRO A 188 6.24 -2.73 2.71
C PRO A 188 4.88 -3.32 2.29
N THR A 189 4.58 -3.27 1.00
CA THR A 189 3.36 -3.73 0.33
C THR A 189 3.58 -3.74 -1.18
N SER A 190 2.96 -4.65 -1.90
CA SER A 190 2.96 -4.62 -3.37
C SER A 190 2.12 -3.49 -3.98
N GLU A 191 1.35 -2.76 -3.19
CA GLU A 191 0.79 -1.47 -3.59
C GLU A 191 1.85 -0.57 -4.25
N VAL A 192 3.06 -0.51 -3.67
CA VAL A 192 4.14 0.35 -4.18
C VAL A 192 4.50 0.02 -5.62
N PRO A 193 4.97 -1.19 -5.98
CA PRO A 193 5.30 -1.47 -7.36
C PRO A 193 4.07 -1.50 -8.28
N LEU A 194 2.91 -1.98 -7.83
CA LEU A 194 1.70 -2.03 -8.66
C LEU A 194 1.20 -0.64 -9.04
N THR A 195 1.10 0.28 -8.09
CA THR A 195 0.63 1.65 -8.36
C THR A 195 1.63 2.43 -9.21
N ASN A 196 2.93 2.14 -9.06
CA ASN A 196 3.97 2.77 -9.88
C ASN A 196 3.98 2.33 -11.34
N THR A 197 3.22 1.32 -11.75
CA THR A 197 3.09 0.93 -13.17
C THR A 197 2.53 2.06 -14.03
N VAL A 198 1.81 3.00 -13.44
CA VAL A 198 1.23 4.16 -14.15
C VAL A 198 2.00 5.47 -13.88
N ARG A 199 3.17 5.43 -13.24
CA ARG A 199 3.97 6.63 -12.99
C ARG A 199 4.42 7.29 -14.29
N ASP A 200 4.27 8.62 -14.35
CA ASP A 200 4.59 9.48 -15.49
C ASP A 200 3.81 9.14 -16.78
N LEU A 201 2.70 8.39 -16.69
CA LEU A 201 1.88 8.04 -17.84
C LEU A 201 0.67 8.94 -18.02
N ILE A 202 0.23 9.05 -19.27
CA ILE A 202 -1.08 9.55 -19.69
C ILE A 202 -1.82 8.38 -20.33
N ILE A 203 -2.78 7.81 -19.60
CA ILE A 203 -3.54 6.62 -19.96
C ILE A 203 -4.70 7.03 -20.89
N SER A 204 -5.12 6.18 -21.81
CA SER A 204 -6.38 6.39 -22.52
C SER A 204 -7.56 6.17 -21.57
N GLU A 205 -8.62 6.97 -21.70
CA GLU A 205 -9.85 6.75 -20.92
C GLU A 205 -10.43 5.34 -21.12
N ASP A 206 -10.30 4.80 -22.35
CA ASP A 206 -10.80 3.46 -22.69
C ASP A 206 -10.03 2.32 -22.00
N ASP A 207 -8.83 2.58 -21.50
CA ASP A 207 -8.01 1.59 -20.77
C ASP A 207 -8.34 1.53 -19.27
N LEU A 208 -9.22 2.40 -18.77
CA LEU A 208 -9.66 2.42 -17.37
C LEU A 208 -10.97 1.65 -17.15
N PRO A 209 -11.15 0.96 -16.02
CA PRO A 209 -10.20 0.85 -14.90
C PRO A 209 -9.10 -0.18 -15.15
N ILE A 210 -7.88 0.09 -14.65
CA ILE A 210 -6.80 -0.89 -14.59
C ILE A 210 -6.88 -1.60 -13.24
N LYS A 211 -6.97 -2.94 -13.23
CA LYS A 211 -7.05 -3.78 -12.03
C LYS A 211 -5.85 -4.71 -11.97
N LEU A 212 -5.01 -4.56 -10.95
CA LEU A 212 -3.77 -5.31 -10.77
C LEU A 212 -3.75 -6.02 -9.42
N THR A 213 -3.17 -7.22 -9.38
CA THR A 213 -2.95 -7.96 -8.13
C THR A 213 -1.57 -8.61 -8.11
N ALA A 214 -1.00 -8.76 -6.93
CA ALA A 214 0.24 -9.48 -6.74
C ALA A 214 0.29 -10.16 -5.37
N HIS A 215 0.84 -11.36 -5.30
CA HIS A 215 1.21 -12.04 -4.07
C HIS A 215 2.70 -11.83 -3.83
N THR A 216 3.05 -11.10 -2.77
CA THR A 216 4.45 -10.81 -2.45
C THR A 216 4.75 -10.94 -0.96
N PRO A 217 6.01 -11.21 -0.58
CA PRO A 217 6.47 -10.85 0.75
C PRO A 217 6.42 -9.32 0.90
N CYS A 218 6.14 -8.88 2.12
CA CYS A 218 6.11 -7.49 2.54
C CYS A 218 7.01 -7.33 3.76
N PHE A 219 7.70 -6.19 3.86
CA PHE A 219 8.71 -5.95 4.88
C PHE A 219 8.44 -4.64 5.62
N ARG A 220 8.28 -4.70 6.95
CA ARG A 220 8.05 -3.52 7.80
C ARG A 220 8.93 -3.58 9.03
N SER A 221 9.63 -2.49 9.35
CA SER A 221 10.46 -2.42 10.56
C SER A 221 9.63 -2.28 11.84
N GLU A 222 8.33 -1.92 11.70
CA GLU A 222 7.38 -1.79 12.84
C GLU A 222 7.88 -0.81 13.91
N ALA A 223 8.51 0.30 13.49
CA ALA A 223 9.19 1.26 14.36
C ALA A 223 8.29 1.85 15.47
N GLY A 224 6.98 2.00 15.22
CA GLY A 224 6.01 2.54 16.18
C GLY A 224 5.30 1.50 17.06
N SER A 225 5.63 0.20 16.94
CA SER A 225 4.85 -0.89 17.55
C SER A 225 5.54 -1.60 18.71
N TYR A 226 6.42 -0.93 19.45
CA TYR A 226 7.14 -1.52 20.58
C TYR A 226 6.16 -2.07 21.63
N GLY A 227 6.35 -3.35 21.99
CA GLY A 227 5.52 -4.04 23.00
C GLY A 227 4.14 -4.49 22.54
N LYS A 228 3.69 -4.16 21.33
CA LYS A 228 2.40 -4.61 20.79
C LYS A 228 2.55 -5.92 20.02
N ASP A 229 1.61 -6.86 20.23
CA ASP A 229 1.53 -8.16 19.53
C ASP A 229 2.91 -8.86 19.38
N THR A 230 3.65 -8.95 20.48
CA THR A 230 5.02 -9.50 20.48
C THR A 230 5.06 -11.03 20.36
N ARG A 231 3.96 -11.71 20.64
CA ARG A 231 3.81 -13.17 20.50
C ARG A 231 2.99 -13.50 19.26
N GLY A 232 3.45 -14.46 18.48
CA GLY A 232 2.73 -15.00 17.34
C GLY A 232 2.97 -14.26 16.02
N MET A 233 2.02 -14.41 15.09
CA MET A 233 2.15 -13.98 13.70
C MET A 233 1.30 -12.76 13.35
N ILE A 234 0.69 -12.10 14.32
CA ILE A 234 -0.18 -10.92 14.05
C ILE A 234 0.64 -9.75 13.54
N ARG A 235 1.86 -9.56 14.07
CA ARG A 235 2.74 -8.44 13.71
C ARG A 235 4.17 -8.94 13.48
N GLN A 236 4.58 -8.96 12.21
CA GLN A 236 5.87 -9.50 11.78
C GLN A 236 6.62 -8.50 10.90
N HIS A 237 7.97 -8.56 10.92
CA HIS A 237 8.83 -7.80 10.01
C HIS A 237 8.75 -8.27 8.57
N GLN A 238 8.43 -9.56 8.37
CA GLN A 238 8.22 -10.17 7.07
C GLN A 238 6.91 -10.96 7.10
N PHE A 239 6.03 -10.69 6.14
CA PHE A 239 4.76 -11.39 5.96
C PHE A 239 4.35 -11.39 4.49
N ASP A 240 3.52 -12.33 4.10
CA ASP A 240 2.99 -12.40 2.74
C ASP A 240 1.60 -11.76 2.65
N LYS A 241 1.38 -11.07 1.55
CA LYS A 241 0.11 -10.39 1.27
C LYS A 241 -0.25 -10.53 -0.20
N VAL A 242 -1.52 -10.82 -0.48
CA VAL A 242 -2.10 -10.61 -1.79
C VAL A 242 -2.68 -9.19 -1.80
N GLU A 243 -2.22 -8.36 -2.71
CA GLU A 243 -2.63 -6.97 -2.82
C GLU A 243 -3.45 -6.75 -4.06
N MET A 244 -4.47 -5.92 -3.95
CA MET A 244 -5.28 -5.42 -5.04
C MET A 244 -5.02 -3.93 -5.24
N VAL A 245 -4.83 -3.50 -6.49
CA VAL A 245 -4.74 -2.08 -6.87
C VAL A 245 -5.71 -1.83 -8.01
N GLN A 246 -6.45 -0.72 -7.93
CA GLN A 246 -7.22 -0.22 -9.05
C GLN A 246 -6.81 1.22 -9.38
N ILE A 247 -6.71 1.50 -10.69
CA ILE A 247 -6.54 2.83 -11.24
C ILE A 247 -7.82 3.16 -11.99
N THR A 248 -8.50 4.23 -11.60
CA THR A 248 -9.84 4.55 -12.09
C THR A 248 -9.97 6.01 -12.51
N LYS A 249 -11.07 6.32 -13.18
CA LYS A 249 -11.54 7.70 -13.29
C LYS A 249 -12.04 8.19 -11.92
N PRO A 250 -12.00 9.52 -11.66
CA PRO A 250 -12.49 10.08 -10.39
C PRO A 250 -13.93 9.68 -10.05
N GLU A 251 -14.84 9.76 -11.02
CA GLU A 251 -16.26 9.45 -10.84
C GLU A 251 -16.57 8.00 -10.50
N ASP A 252 -15.69 7.06 -10.88
CA ASP A 252 -15.86 5.63 -10.66
C ASP A 252 -15.20 5.13 -9.37
N SER A 253 -14.35 5.95 -8.73
CA SER A 253 -13.45 5.48 -7.67
C SER A 253 -14.16 4.99 -6.40
N TYR A 254 -15.28 5.61 -6.02
CA TYR A 254 -16.04 5.14 -4.84
C TYR A 254 -16.83 3.86 -5.12
N LYS A 255 -17.31 3.67 -6.35
CA LYS A 255 -17.88 2.40 -6.78
C LYS A 255 -16.82 1.30 -6.78
N ALA A 256 -15.61 1.61 -7.26
CA ALA A 256 -14.48 0.69 -7.22
C ALA A 256 -14.05 0.33 -5.78
N LEU A 257 -14.16 1.27 -4.82
CA LEU A 257 -13.90 1.00 -3.40
C LEU A 257 -14.86 -0.06 -2.84
N GLU A 258 -16.16 0.08 -3.08
CA GLU A 258 -17.18 -0.89 -2.65
C GLU A 258 -16.97 -2.26 -3.34
N GLU A 259 -16.60 -2.26 -4.61
CA GLU A 259 -16.28 -3.48 -5.37
C GLU A 259 -15.06 -4.19 -4.78
N MET A 260 -13.97 -3.47 -4.47
CA MET A 260 -12.78 -4.02 -3.84
C MET A 260 -13.06 -4.59 -2.44
N LEU A 261 -13.91 -3.92 -1.67
CA LEU A 261 -14.37 -4.43 -0.38
C LEU A 261 -15.07 -5.79 -0.57
N GLY A 262 -16.01 -5.88 -1.50
CA GLY A 262 -16.69 -7.14 -1.82
C GLY A 262 -15.74 -8.25 -2.27
N HIS A 263 -14.68 -7.94 -3.02
CA HIS A 263 -13.67 -8.91 -3.43
C HIS A 263 -12.89 -9.50 -2.24
N ALA A 264 -12.51 -8.67 -1.27
CA ALA A 264 -11.83 -9.13 -0.05
C ALA A 264 -12.78 -9.96 0.84
N GLU A 265 -14.04 -9.54 0.98
CA GLU A 265 -15.07 -10.28 1.71
C GLU A 265 -15.35 -11.66 1.12
N ASN A 266 -15.34 -11.79 -0.22
CA ASN A 266 -15.53 -13.08 -0.88
C ASN A 266 -14.49 -14.11 -0.46
N ILE A 267 -13.23 -13.70 -0.20
CA ILE A 267 -12.20 -14.60 0.32
C ILE A 267 -12.60 -15.16 1.69
N LEU A 268 -13.08 -14.30 2.61
CA LEU A 268 -13.49 -14.72 3.95
C LEU A 268 -14.75 -15.58 3.94
N ASN A 269 -15.70 -15.25 3.06
CA ASN A 269 -16.91 -16.05 2.88
C ASN A 269 -16.59 -17.47 2.38
N GLU A 270 -15.71 -17.61 1.39
CA GLU A 270 -15.27 -18.90 0.89
C GLU A 270 -14.47 -19.72 1.92
N LEU A 271 -13.76 -19.02 2.82
CA LEU A 271 -13.05 -19.64 3.94
C LEU A 271 -13.96 -19.92 5.15
N GLU A 272 -15.24 -19.49 5.10
CA GLU A 272 -16.22 -19.61 6.18
C GLU A 272 -15.73 -19.00 7.52
N LEU A 273 -14.99 -17.86 7.43
CA LEU A 273 -14.46 -17.15 8.59
C LEU A 273 -15.38 -15.99 8.98
N PRO A 274 -15.77 -15.86 10.27
CA PRO A 274 -16.55 -14.73 10.75
C PRO A 274 -15.74 -13.44 10.72
N TYR A 275 -16.34 -12.34 10.26
CA TYR A 275 -15.68 -11.05 10.15
C TYR A 275 -16.64 -9.89 10.37
N GLN A 276 -16.08 -8.71 10.57
CA GLN A 276 -16.81 -7.45 10.52
C GLN A 276 -16.10 -6.45 9.61
N VAL A 277 -16.86 -5.52 9.06
CA VAL A 277 -16.37 -4.40 8.25
C VAL A 277 -16.51 -3.13 9.04
N VAL A 278 -15.44 -2.32 9.05
CA VAL A 278 -15.34 -1.09 9.82
C VAL A 278 -14.95 0.05 8.88
N THR A 279 -15.66 1.18 8.94
CA THR A 279 -15.20 2.44 8.33
C THR A 279 -14.27 3.14 9.30
N LEU A 280 -13.06 3.43 8.88
CA LEU A 280 -12.10 4.16 9.72
C LEU A 280 -12.50 5.62 9.88
N SER A 281 -12.25 6.16 11.07
CA SER A 281 -12.41 7.58 11.37
C SER A 281 -11.27 8.41 10.77
N SER A 282 -11.47 9.72 10.67
CA SER A 282 -10.46 10.65 10.15
C SER A 282 -9.13 10.64 10.91
N GLY A 283 -9.11 10.21 12.17
CA GLY A 283 -7.91 10.12 12.99
C GLY A 283 -7.20 8.76 12.93
N ASP A 284 -7.84 7.75 12.33
CA ASP A 284 -7.30 6.38 12.22
C ASP A 284 -6.93 6.00 10.78
N MET A 285 -7.35 6.78 9.80
CA MET A 285 -7.04 6.51 8.39
C MET A 285 -5.56 6.68 8.06
N GLY A 286 -5.07 5.88 7.11
CA GLY A 286 -3.75 6.02 6.52
C GLY A 286 -3.53 7.39 5.85
N PHE A 287 -2.27 7.85 5.85
CA PHE A 287 -1.83 9.17 5.37
C PHE A 287 -2.30 9.54 3.95
N GLY A 288 -2.32 8.57 3.04
CA GLY A 288 -2.71 8.78 1.64
C GLY A 288 -4.19 8.57 1.35
N ALA A 289 -4.96 8.06 2.31
CA ALA A 289 -6.35 7.66 2.10
C ALA A 289 -7.33 8.83 2.26
N ALA A 290 -8.33 8.88 1.38
CA ALA A 290 -9.52 9.72 1.53
C ALA A 290 -10.67 8.99 2.23
N LYS A 291 -10.76 7.67 2.06
CA LYS A 291 -11.68 6.79 2.79
C LYS A 291 -11.09 5.39 2.87
N THR A 292 -11.24 4.75 4.04
CA THR A 292 -10.75 3.39 4.29
C THR A 292 -11.83 2.54 4.95
N TYR A 293 -11.96 1.31 4.46
CA TYR A 293 -12.63 0.21 5.14
C TYR A 293 -11.57 -0.76 5.64
N ASP A 294 -11.69 -1.16 6.91
CA ASP A 294 -10.98 -2.31 7.43
C ASP A 294 -11.92 -3.50 7.53
N ILE A 295 -11.42 -4.68 7.22
CA ILE A 295 -12.07 -5.95 7.52
C ILE A 295 -11.32 -6.56 8.69
N GLU A 296 -12.07 -6.95 9.70
CA GLU A 296 -11.54 -7.58 10.91
C GLU A 296 -12.11 -8.98 11.04
N VAL A 297 -11.25 -10.00 11.21
CA VAL A 297 -11.63 -11.39 11.35
C VAL A 297 -11.70 -11.78 12.83
N TRP A 298 -12.66 -12.62 13.19
CA TRP A 298 -12.80 -13.12 14.54
C TRP A 298 -11.68 -14.07 14.93
N LEU A 299 -11.05 -13.84 16.08
CA LEU A 299 -10.06 -14.72 16.69
C LEU A 299 -10.60 -15.27 18.02
N PRO A 300 -10.96 -16.56 18.08
CA PRO A 300 -11.57 -17.18 19.27
C PRO A 300 -10.71 -17.10 20.52
N SER A 301 -9.38 -17.25 20.39
CA SER A 301 -8.45 -17.22 21.55
C SER A 301 -8.40 -15.86 22.23
N GLN A 302 -8.62 -14.79 21.46
CA GLN A 302 -8.62 -13.41 21.95
C GLN A 302 -10.03 -12.90 22.26
N ASN A 303 -11.07 -13.63 21.84
CA ASN A 303 -12.47 -13.23 21.93
C ASN A 303 -12.71 -11.82 21.36
N GLN A 304 -12.09 -11.53 20.20
CA GLN A 304 -12.18 -10.23 19.54
C GLN A 304 -11.95 -10.34 18.03
N TYR A 305 -12.38 -9.29 17.30
CA TYR A 305 -12.06 -9.09 15.91
C TYR A 305 -10.67 -8.45 15.76
N ARG A 306 -9.93 -8.87 14.72
CA ARG A 306 -8.58 -8.36 14.41
C ARG A 306 -8.48 -8.03 12.93
N GLU A 307 -7.91 -6.90 12.61
CA GLU A 307 -7.70 -6.43 11.23
C GLU A 307 -6.98 -7.50 10.40
N ILE A 308 -7.55 -7.82 9.23
CA ILE A 308 -7.00 -8.75 8.24
C ILE A 308 -6.82 -8.10 6.86
N SER A 309 -7.56 -7.05 6.59
CA SER A 309 -7.48 -6.27 5.37
C SER A 309 -7.80 -4.81 5.64
N SER A 310 -7.12 -3.92 4.93
CA SER A 310 -7.43 -2.49 4.85
C SER A 310 -7.58 -2.11 3.38
N ILE A 311 -8.66 -1.43 3.03
CA ILE A 311 -9.02 -1.12 1.65
C ILE A 311 -9.28 0.38 1.55
N SER A 312 -8.49 1.07 0.76
CA SER A 312 -8.46 2.53 0.71
C SER A 312 -8.66 3.09 -0.68
N ASN A 313 -9.46 4.16 -0.76
CA ASN A 313 -9.47 5.08 -1.89
C ASN A 313 -8.55 6.27 -1.56
N CYS A 314 -7.50 6.43 -2.34
CA CYS A 314 -6.55 7.54 -2.20
C CYS A 314 -6.94 8.75 -3.05
N GLU A 315 -8.01 8.66 -3.82
CA GLU A 315 -8.38 9.67 -4.80
C GLU A 315 -7.17 10.07 -5.66
N SER A 316 -6.96 11.36 -5.89
CA SER A 316 -5.83 11.86 -6.70
C SER A 316 -4.52 12.04 -5.92
N PHE A 317 -4.46 11.66 -4.64
CA PHE A 317 -3.29 11.90 -3.79
C PHE A 317 -2.01 11.25 -4.32
N GLN A 318 -2.06 9.97 -4.65
CA GLN A 318 -0.93 9.27 -5.25
C GLN A 318 -0.73 9.67 -6.70
N ALA A 319 -1.79 9.88 -7.45
CA ALA A 319 -1.72 10.31 -8.86
C ALA A 319 -0.97 11.64 -9.04
N ARG A 320 -1.13 12.60 -8.11
CA ARG A 320 -0.35 13.86 -8.12
C ARG A 320 1.14 13.60 -7.95
N ARG A 321 1.54 12.71 -7.03
CA ARG A 321 2.94 12.34 -6.78
C ARG A 321 3.56 11.54 -7.92
N LEU A 322 2.77 10.63 -8.49
CA LEU A 322 3.14 9.77 -9.63
C LEU A 322 3.08 10.49 -10.97
N LYS A 323 2.43 11.67 -11.04
CA LYS A 323 2.08 12.36 -12.29
C LYS A 323 1.24 11.48 -13.22
N ALA A 324 0.44 10.58 -12.64
CA ALA A 324 -0.43 9.67 -13.37
C ALA A 324 -1.71 10.38 -13.79
N ARG A 325 -1.99 10.38 -15.08
CA ARG A 325 -3.14 11.07 -15.67
C ARG A 325 -3.81 10.18 -16.71
N TYR A 326 -5.04 10.50 -17.04
CA TYR A 326 -5.68 9.94 -18.21
C TYR A 326 -6.12 11.06 -19.15
N LYS A 327 -6.23 10.76 -20.42
CA LYS A 327 -6.73 11.65 -21.45
C LYS A 327 -8.19 11.29 -21.71
N ASN A 328 -9.10 12.20 -21.31
CA ASN A 328 -10.52 12.01 -21.53
C ASN A 328 -10.93 12.17 -22.99
N HIS A 329 -12.16 11.80 -23.34
CA HIS A 329 -12.67 11.88 -24.72
C HIS A 329 -12.70 13.32 -25.28
N ASP A 330 -12.73 14.35 -24.41
CA ASP A 330 -12.60 15.76 -24.81
C ASP A 330 -11.15 16.17 -25.07
N GLY A 331 -10.19 15.27 -24.93
CA GLY A 331 -8.77 15.50 -25.14
C GLY A 331 -8.05 16.20 -24.00
N LYS A 332 -8.68 16.33 -22.82
CA LYS A 332 -8.10 16.91 -21.61
C LYS A 332 -7.40 15.85 -20.78
N ASN A 333 -6.29 16.24 -20.15
CA ASN A 333 -5.57 15.40 -19.21
C ASN A 333 -6.10 15.67 -17.80
N GLU A 334 -6.58 14.62 -17.14
CA GLU A 334 -7.08 14.63 -15.78
C GLU A 334 -6.28 13.63 -14.91
N LEU A 335 -6.21 13.87 -13.59
CA LEU A 335 -5.59 12.92 -12.66
C LEU A 335 -6.47 11.69 -12.53
N VAL A 336 -5.85 10.51 -12.51
CA VAL A 336 -6.55 9.28 -12.14
C VAL A 336 -6.78 9.25 -10.62
N HIS A 337 -7.70 8.41 -10.15
CA HIS A 337 -7.79 8.00 -8.76
C HIS A 337 -7.15 6.61 -8.59
N THR A 338 -6.50 6.42 -7.45
CA THR A 338 -5.86 5.14 -7.10
C THR A 338 -6.53 4.53 -5.87
N LEU A 339 -6.70 3.22 -5.90
CA LEU A 339 -7.24 2.44 -4.80
C LEU A 339 -6.30 1.27 -4.53
N ASN A 340 -6.16 0.90 -3.27
CA ASN A 340 -5.42 -0.27 -2.86
C ASN A 340 -6.17 -1.03 -1.77
N GLY A 341 -5.90 -2.32 -1.63
CA GLY A 341 -6.45 -3.11 -0.56
C GLY A 341 -5.86 -4.51 -0.48
N SER A 342 -5.76 -5.02 0.74
CA SER A 342 -5.31 -6.39 0.94
C SER A 342 -6.41 -7.37 0.54
N GLY A 343 -6.06 -8.34 -0.27
CA GLY A 343 -7.00 -9.38 -0.69
C GLY A 343 -6.54 -10.81 -0.42
N LEU A 344 -5.96 -11.19 0.76
CA LEU A 344 -5.80 -10.61 2.10
C LEU A 344 -4.34 -10.69 2.57
N ALA A 345 -4.08 -10.40 3.88
CA ALA A 345 -2.85 -10.74 4.56
C ALA A 345 -2.79 -12.26 4.84
N VAL A 346 -1.87 -12.98 4.17
CA VAL A 346 -1.82 -14.44 4.18
C VAL A 346 -1.58 -15.00 5.58
N GLY A 347 -0.61 -14.42 6.31
CA GLY A 347 -0.29 -14.86 7.67
C GLY A 347 -1.46 -14.68 8.65
N ARG A 348 -2.14 -13.53 8.63
CA ARG A 348 -3.32 -13.30 9.49
C ARG A 348 -4.50 -14.19 9.11
N THR A 349 -4.70 -14.47 7.83
CA THR A 349 -5.72 -15.44 7.37
C THR A 349 -5.39 -16.84 7.89
N MET A 350 -4.11 -17.24 7.87
CA MET A 350 -3.71 -18.51 8.45
C MET A 350 -3.95 -18.55 9.97
N VAL A 351 -3.64 -17.49 10.71
CA VAL A 351 -3.98 -17.35 12.13
C VAL A 351 -5.47 -17.61 12.36
N ALA A 352 -6.32 -16.95 11.58
CA ALA A 352 -7.77 -17.10 11.68
C ALA A 352 -8.22 -18.54 11.37
N ILE A 353 -7.65 -19.19 10.36
CA ILE A 353 -7.95 -20.61 10.04
C ILE A 353 -7.52 -21.52 11.18
N LEU A 354 -6.31 -21.37 11.73
CA LEU A 354 -5.82 -22.19 12.83
C LEU A 354 -6.76 -22.09 14.04
N GLU A 355 -7.14 -20.89 14.44
CA GLU A 355 -7.95 -20.67 15.62
C GLU A 355 -9.42 -21.04 15.43
N ASN A 356 -10.03 -20.76 14.26
CA ASN A 356 -11.44 -21.05 14.02
C ASN A 356 -11.71 -22.52 13.64
N ASN A 357 -10.72 -23.25 13.14
CA ASN A 357 -10.92 -24.60 12.61
C ASN A 357 -10.19 -25.68 13.43
N GLN A 358 -9.79 -25.35 14.66
CA GLN A 358 -9.18 -26.31 15.58
C GLN A 358 -10.20 -27.29 16.14
N ASP A 359 -9.74 -28.50 16.46
CA ASP A 359 -10.45 -29.45 17.32
C ASP A 359 -9.81 -29.54 18.73
N LYS A 360 -10.42 -30.29 19.61
CA LYS A 360 -9.97 -30.50 21.00
C LYS A 360 -8.58 -31.15 21.12
N ASN A 361 -8.05 -31.72 20.04
CA ASN A 361 -6.73 -32.38 20.03
C ASN A 361 -5.66 -31.48 19.41
N GLY A 362 -6.02 -30.25 19.00
CA GLY A 362 -5.13 -29.32 18.30
C GLY A 362 -4.91 -29.66 16.83
N ASN A 363 -5.75 -30.52 16.23
CA ASN A 363 -5.76 -30.69 14.79
C ASN A 363 -6.49 -29.52 14.14
N VAL A 364 -6.14 -29.21 12.90
CA VAL A 364 -6.74 -28.10 12.13
C VAL A 364 -7.47 -28.65 10.92
N HIS A 365 -8.78 -28.39 10.85
CA HIS A 365 -9.60 -28.73 9.68
C HIS A 365 -9.37 -27.71 8.57
N ILE A 366 -8.98 -28.20 7.39
CA ILE A 366 -8.66 -27.36 6.24
C ILE A 366 -9.97 -26.92 5.57
N PRO A 367 -10.21 -25.61 5.37
CA PRO A 367 -11.35 -25.13 4.60
C PRO A 367 -11.46 -25.83 3.24
N ARG A 368 -12.67 -26.20 2.84
CA ARG A 368 -12.93 -27.00 1.63
C ARG A 368 -12.24 -26.41 0.37
N VAL A 369 -12.30 -25.09 0.24
CA VAL A 369 -11.72 -24.39 -0.92
C VAL A 369 -10.19 -24.48 -1.00
N LEU A 370 -9.51 -24.74 0.12
CA LEU A 370 -8.06 -24.91 0.18
C LEU A 370 -7.59 -26.35 -0.04
N GLN A 371 -8.47 -27.35 0.07
CA GLN A 371 -8.08 -28.78 0.00
C GLN A 371 -7.43 -29.13 -1.32
N LYS A 372 -7.86 -28.55 -2.45
CA LYS A 372 -7.23 -28.77 -3.77
C LYS A 372 -5.76 -28.32 -3.79
N TYR A 373 -5.41 -27.24 -3.08
CA TYR A 373 -4.03 -26.76 -2.95
C TYR A 373 -3.21 -27.56 -1.93
N MET A 374 -3.90 -28.26 -1.04
CA MET A 374 -3.32 -29.13 -0.01
C MET A 374 -3.19 -30.61 -0.43
N ALA A 375 -3.27 -30.89 -1.75
CA ALA A 375 -3.29 -32.24 -2.32
C ALA A 375 -4.41 -33.14 -1.74
N GLY A 376 -5.59 -32.58 -1.54
CA GLY A 376 -6.76 -33.27 -1.01
C GLY A 376 -6.75 -33.54 0.49
N LYS A 377 -5.78 -33.00 1.25
CA LYS A 377 -5.80 -33.12 2.71
C LYS A 377 -6.94 -32.30 3.29
N GLU A 378 -7.66 -32.91 4.24
CA GLU A 378 -8.79 -32.30 4.94
C GLU A 378 -8.39 -31.85 6.35
N ILE A 379 -7.36 -32.45 6.95
CA ILE A 379 -6.91 -32.18 8.32
C ILE A 379 -5.38 -32.12 8.37
N ILE A 380 -4.86 -31.14 9.11
CA ILE A 380 -3.48 -31.14 9.58
C ILE A 380 -3.48 -31.67 11.01
N TYR A 381 -2.83 -32.81 11.21
CA TYR A 381 -2.77 -33.47 12.51
C TYR A 381 -1.69 -32.87 13.40
N SER A 382 -2.02 -32.62 14.67
CA SER A 382 -1.05 -32.25 15.68
C SER A 382 -0.05 -33.40 15.92
N LYS A 383 1.20 -33.03 16.06
CA LYS A 383 2.24 -33.97 16.52
C LYS A 383 2.23 -33.93 18.04
N LYS A 384 1.80 -35.01 18.66
CA LYS A 384 1.92 -35.21 20.12
C LYS A 384 3.36 -35.46 20.51
#